data_9b99598a1e8173a27ee185870d586dd9
#
_entry.id   9b99598a1e8173a27ee185870d586dd9
#
_cell.length_a   1.000
_cell.length_b   1.000
_cell.length_c   1.000
_cell.angle_alpha   90.00
_cell.angle_beta   90.00
_cell.angle_gamma   90.00
#
_symmetry.space_group_name_H-M   'P 1'
#
loop_
_entity.id
_entity.type
_entity.pdbx_description
1 polymer ?
#
loop_
_entity_poly.entity_id
_entity_poly.type
_entity_poly.pdbx_seq_one_letter_code
_entity_poly.pdbx_strand_id
1 'polypeptide(L)'
;MKRRIAARLAAAGIALICVGSFAPATAGEDGPLVWAPTRTGSNTYKLRLGLRSPGRVEAASGAELSLKAAPSGKIIPPEAPVRLWGTVSRQGGPRAVTRSSRVSMGFNPLTGVGNMGAGTARTWIVTPTVDAEVQRNIAVQCNVYEKHCGRPKLTQSARLSSTATRTSIVVDSRLSGEGLSGLDRIGVEQRFGNLKLGAAVVDPLLAPRSLITLRYGLKW
;
A
#
# COMPACT_ATOMS: atom_id res chain seq x y z
N MET A 1 -48.30 -6.04 -45.61
CA MET A 1 -47.06 -6.59 -44.99
C MET A 1 -46.65 -5.70 -43.81
N LYS A 2 -47.01 -6.09 -42.57
CA LYS A 2 -46.70 -5.36 -41.33
C LYS A 2 -45.58 -6.10 -40.59
N ARG A 3 -44.35 -5.55 -40.54
CA ARG A 3 -43.24 -6.07 -39.71
C ARG A 3 -43.39 -5.48 -38.33
N ARG A 4 -43.62 -6.32 -37.33
CA ARG A 4 -43.55 -6.00 -35.91
C ARG A 4 -42.11 -6.13 -35.45
N ILE A 5 -41.51 -5.03 -35.04
CA ILE A 5 -40.21 -5.00 -34.39
C ILE A 5 -40.48 -5.19 -32.89
N ALA A 6 -40.11 -6.35 -32.36
CA ALA A 6 -40.14 -6.62 -30.92
C ALA A 6 -38.88 -6.10 -30.29
N ALA A 7 -38.98 -5.05 -29.48
CA ALA A 7 -37.92 -4.55 -28.65
C ALA A 7 -37.70 -5.49 -27.45
N ARG A 8 -36.56 -6.15 -27.38
CA ARG A 8 -36.12 -6.92 -26.20
C ARG A 8 -35.40 -5.96 -25.23
N LEU A 9 -36.06 -5.60 -24.18
CA LEU A 9 -35.46 -4.95 -23.02
C LEU A 9 -34.66 -6.01 -22.26
N ALA A 10 -33.35 -5.93 -22.34
CA ALA A 10 -32.44 -6.68 -21.48
C ALA A 10 -32.34 -5.96 -20.13
N ALA A 11 -32.99 -6.52 -19.12
CA ALA A 11 -32.80 -6.08 -17.71
C ALA A 11 -31.43 -6.52 -17.23
N ALA A 12 -30.48 -5.59 -17.16
CA ALA A 12 -29.20 -5.79 -16.50
C ALA A 12 -29.43 -5.74 -14.99
N GLY A 13 -29.50 -6.92 -14.37
CA GLY A 13 -29.53 -7.05 -12.92
C GLY A 13 -28.15 -6.67 -12.34
N ILE A 14 -28.10 -5.53 -11.66
CA ILE A 14 -26.94 -5.13 -10.85
C ILE A 14 -27.01 -5.95 -9.56
N ALA A 15 -26.23 -7.03 -9.50
CA ALA A 15 -26.02 -7.76 -8.26
C ALA A 15 -25.12 -6.92 -7.32
N LEU A 16 -25.73 -6.27 -6.36
CA LEU A 16 -25.07 -5.54 -5.29
C LEU A 16 -24.46 -6.57 -4.32
N ILE A 17 -23.20 -6.93 -4.53
CA ILE A 17 -22.45 -7.80 -3.62
C ILE A 17 -22.07 -6.93 -2.43
N CYS A 18 -22.82 -7.00 -1.33
CA CYS A 18 -22.43 -6.50 -0.03
C CYS A 18 -21.28 -7.36 0.51
N VAL A 19 -20.05 -7.02 0.17
CA VAL A 19 -18.86 -7.55 0.84
C VAL A 19 -18.82 -6.90 2.21
N GLY A 20 -19.30 -7.61 3.23
CA GLY A 20 -19.14 -7.22 4.61
C GLY A 20 -17.64 -7.14 4.93
N SER A 21 -17.13 -5.93 5.01
CA SER A 21 -15.77 -5.66 5.48
C SER A 21 -15.76 -5.87 6.98
N PHE A 22 -15.28 -7.03 7.44
CA PHE A 22 -14.89 -7.19 8.84
C PHE A 22 -13.76 -6.21 9.10
N ALA A 23 -14.03 -5.15 9.85
CA ALA A 23 -12.99 -4.29 10.38
C ALA A 23 -12.06 -5.15 11.23
N PRO A 24 -10.74 -5.15 11.02
CA PRO A 24 -9.83 -5.82 11.92
C PRO A 24 -10.00 -5.16 13.29
N ALA A 25 -10.28 -5.98 14.32
CA ALA A 25 -10.18 -5.53 15.69
C ALA A 25 -8.73 -5.08 15.89
N THR A 26 -8.48 -3.77 15.83
CA THR A 26 -7.19 -3.18 16.18
C THR A 26 -7.06 -3.31 17.69
N ALA A 27 -6.33 -4.33 18.15
CA ALA A 27 -5.77 -4.29 19.49
C ALA A 27 -4.99 -2.98 19.58
N GLY A 28 -5.30 -2.17 20.61
CA GLY A 28 -4.93 -0.76 20.73
C GLY A 28 -3.54 -0.46 20.18
N GLU A 29 -3.44 0.58 19.33
CA GLU A 29 -2.21 0.96 18.62
C GLU A 29 -1.03 1.31 19.54
N ASP A 30 -1.27 1.41 20.85
CA ASP A 30 -0.29 1.88 21.85
C ASP A 30 0.37 0.76 22.68
N GLY A 31 -0.03 -0.50 22.47
CA GLY A 31 0.53 -1.64 23.22
C GLY A 31 1.86 -2.15 22.67
N PRO A 32 2.69 -2.80 23.51
CA PRO A 32 3.94 -3.43 23.07
C PRO A 32 3.72 -4.67 22.18
N LEU A 33 2.51 -5.21 22.17
CA LEU A 33 2.16 -6.39 21.37
C LEU A 33 1.55 -5.98 20.02
N VAL A 34 2.10 -6.49 18.94
CA VAL A 34 1.52 -6.37 17.60
C VAL A 34 0.68 -7.61 17.31
N TRP A 35 -0.60 -7.40 17.13
CA TRP A 35 -1.57 -8.42 16.72
C TRP A 35 -2.41 -7.87 15.60
N ALA A 36 -2.18 -8.30 14.36
CA ALA A 36 -2.88 -7.77 13.21
C ALA A 36 -3.32 -8.91 12.27
N PRO A 37 -4.54 -9.44 12.46
CA PRO A 37 -5.15 -10.33 11.49
C PRO A 37 -5.62 -9.51 10.27
N THR A 38 -5.28 -9.97 9.07
CA THR A 38 -5.65 -9.29 7.82
C THR A 38 -6.17 -10.32 6.83
N ARG A 39 -7.30 -10.04 6.19
CA ARG A 39 -7.81 -10.84 5.07
C ARG A 39 -7.21 -10.30 3.78
N THR A 40 -6.45 -11.12 3.06
CA THR A 40 -5.75 -10.71 1.83
C THR A 40 -6.42 -11.20 0.55
N GLY A 41 -7.43 -12.05 0.68
CA GLY A 41 -8.21 -12.57 -0.47
C GLY A 41 -9.49 -13.26 0.01
N SER A 42 -10.23 -13.86 -0.90
CA SER A 42 -11.49 -14.56 -0.58
C SER A 42 -11.32 -15.62 0.51
N ASN A 43 -10.19 -16.36 0.49
CA ASN A 43 -9.90 -17.46 1.42
C ASN A 43 -8.46 -17.39 1.98
N THR A 44 -7.84 -16.22 1.96
CA THR A 44 -6.45 -16.06 2.43
C THR A 44 -6.40 -15.04 3.56
N TYR A 45 -5.80 -15.47 4.66
CA TYR A 45 -5.64 -14.68 5.87
C TYR A 45 -4.16 -14.56 6.20
N LYS A 46 -3.78 -13.41 6.71
CA LYS A 46 -2.46 -13.17 7.28
C LYS A 46 -2.62 -12.79 8.73
N LEU A 47 -1.83 -13.42 9.58
CA LEU A 47 -1.73 -13.09 10.98
C LEU A 47 -0.33 -12.55 11.25
N ARG A 48 -0.25 -11.30 11.65
CA ARG A 48 1.00 -10.66 12.00
C ARG A 48 1.10 -10.56 13.52
N LEU A 49 2.13 -11.18 14.06
CA LEU A 49 2.45 -11.20 15.49
C LEU A 49 3.80 -10.55 15.73
N GLY A 50 3.97 -9.85 16.84
CA GLY A 50 5.26 -9.25 17.14
C GLY A 50 5.25 -8.40 18.40
N LEU A 51 6.40 -7.82 18.65
CA LEU A 51 6.63 -6.88 19.74
C LEU A 51 7.01 -5.52 19.16
N ARG A 52 6.56 -4.47 19.80
CA ARG A 52 6.88 -3.07 19.49
C ARG A 52 7.54 -2.44 20.70
N SER A 53 8.62 -1.74 20.46
CA SER A 53 9.26 -0.87 21.45
C SER A 53 8.96 0.58 21.07
N PRO A 54 8.05 1.25 21.77
CA PRO A 54 7.74 2.67 21.50
C PRO A 54 8.90 3.56 21.98
N GLY A 55 9.08 4.72 21.33
CA GLY A 55 10.08 5.70 21.70
C GLY A 55 10.38 6.68 20.57
N ARG A 56 11.43 7.48 20.73
CA ARG A 56 11.92 8.38 19.65
C ARG A 56 12.32 7.60 18.39
N VAL A 57 12.78 6.39 18.58
CA VAL A 57 13.01 5.39 17.56
C VAL A 57 12.06 4.24 17.90
N GLU A 58 11.07 4.02 17.07
CA GLU A 58 10.13 2.94 17.22
C GLU A 58 10.69 1.71 16.49
N ALA A 59 10.86 0.62 17.21
CA ALA A 59 11.25 -0.66 16.64
C ALA A 59 10.13 -1.69 16.83
N ALA A 60 9.89 -2.51 15.81
CA ALA A 60 8.96 -3.61 15.92
C ALA A 60 9.48 -4.82 15.13
N SER A 61 9.29 -6.01 15.67
CA SER A 61 9.70 -7.25 15.02
C SER A 61 8.76 -8.40 15.38
N GLY A 62 8.73 -9.43 14.54
CA GLY A 62 7.88 -10.56 14.80
C GLY A 62 7.79 -11.54 13.63
N ALA A 63 6.69 -12.30 13.61
CA ALA A 63 6.39 -13.26 12.57
C ALA A 63 5.05 -12.94 11.90
N GLU A 64 4.95 -13.23 10.63
CA GLU A 64 3.73 -13.18 9.83
C GLU A 64 3.42 -14.62 9.36
N LEU A 65 2.21 -15.08 9.67
CA LEU A 65 1.69 -16.37 9.25
C LEU A 65 0.69 -16.13 8.13
N SER A 66 0.85 -16.84 7.01
CA SER A 66 -0.12 -16.83 5.92
C SER A 66 -0.93 -18.12 5.96
N LEU A 67 -2.25 -18.00 6.01
CA LEU A 67 -3.17 -19.11 6.08
C LEU A 67 -4.12 -19.05 4.87
N LYS A 68 -4.29 -20.18 4.20
CA LYS A 68 -5.29 -20.33 3.13
C LYS A 68 -6.35 -21.32 3.60
N ALA A 69 -7.62 -20.94 3.51
CA ALA A 69 -8.73 -21.82 3.82
C ALA A 69 -9.35 -22.37 2.53
N ALA A 70 -9.69 -23.66 2.51
CA ALA A 70 -10.53 -24.22 1.46
C ALA A 70 -12.00 -23.76 1.67
N PRO A 71 -12.86 -23.85 0.64
CA PRO A 71 -14.30 -23.58 0.78
C PRO A 71 -14.97 -24.44 1.87
N SER A 72 -14.42 -25.62 2.15
CA SER A 72 -14.85 -26.53 3.23
C SER A 72 -14.42 -26.09 4.63
N GLY A 73 -13.71 -24.95 4.78
CA GLY A 73 -13.16 -24.50 6.05
C GLY A 73 -11.82 -25.15 6.44
N LYS A 74 -11.33 -26.15 5.70
CA LYS A 74 -10.03 -26.78 5.98
C LYS A 74 -8.90 -25.80 5.70
N ILE A 75 -7.97 -25.66 6.64
CA ILE A 75 -6.75 -24.86 6.46
C ILE A 75 -5.81 -25.62 5.53
N ILE A 76 -5.40 -24.94 4.45
CA ILE A 76 -4.38 -25.42 3.52
C ILE A 76 -3.12 -24.61 3.81
N PRO A 77 -2.05 -25.22 4.33
CA PRO A 77 -0.79 -24.50 4.54
C PRO A 77 -0.24 -24.06 3.18
N PRO A 78 0.07 -22.76 2.99
CA PRO A 78 0.77 -22.30 1.80
C PRO A 78 2.22 -22.81 1.80
N GLU A 79 2.86 -22.79 0.63
CA GLU A 79 4.26 -23.24 0.47
C GLU A 79 5.26 -22.46 1.35
N ALA A 80 4.90 -21.26 1.74
CA ALA A 80 5.73 -20.39 2.59
C ALA A 80 4.90 -19.71 3.68
N PRO A 81 4.39 -20.46 4.68
CA PRO A 81 3.43 -19.93 5.65
C PRO A 81 4.02 -18.92 6.64
N VAL A 82 5.33 -18.93 6.85
CA VAL A 82 5.99 -18.13 7.89
C VAL A 82 6.93 -17.11 7.27
N ARG A 83 6.84 -15.88 7.71
CA ARG A 83 7.76 -14.80 7.36
C ARG A 83 8.14 -14.03 8.62
N LEU A 84 9.43 -13.92 8.89
CA LEU A 84 9.94 -13.03 9.91
C LEU A 84 9.96 -11.61 9.38
N TRP A 85 9.66 -10.63 10.23
CA TRP A 85 9.67 -9.24 9.84
C TRP A 85 10.27 -8.36 10.94
N GLY A 86 10.86 -7.25 10.53
CA GLY A 86 11.34 -6.21 11.42
C GLY A 86 11.20 -4.84 10.79
N THR A 87 10.90 -3.85 11.60
CA THR A 87 10.82 -2.44 11.19
C THR A 87 11.44 -1.57 12.26
N VAL A 88 12.18 -0.55 11.82
CA VAL A 88 12.67 0.52 12.67
C VAL A 88 12.23 1.83 12.03
N SER A 89 11.58 2.69 12.79
CA SER A 89 11.13 3.99 12.31
C SER A 89 11.47 5.11 13.29
N ARG A 90 11.72 6.28 12.73
CA ARG A 90 11.96 7.50 13.49
C ARG A 90 11.15 8.63 12.85
N GLN A 91 10.48 9.37 13.71
CA GLN A 91 9.81 10.61 13.31
C GLN A 91 10.42 11.77 14.08
N GLY A 92 10.48 12.95 13.46
CA GLY A 92 10.98 14.16 14.09
C GLY A 92 10.93 15.33 13.13
N GLY A 93 11.28 16.51 13.64
CA GLY A 93 11.31 17.75 12.89
C GLY A 93 10.60 18.89 13.63
N PRO A 94 10.83 20.14 13.21
CA PRO A 94 10.09 21.29 13.73
C PRO A 94 8.63 21.25 13.24
N ARG A 95 7.75 22.04 13.86
CA ARG A 95 6.31 22.06 13.55
C ARG A 95 5.97 22.24 12.06
N ALA A 96 6.80 23.00 11.33
CA ALA A 96 6.60 23.27 9.90
C ALA A 96 7.18 22.18 8.97
N VAL A 97 7.99 21.24 9.51
CA VAL A 97 8.67 20.23 8.71
C VAL A 97 8.68 18.90 9.47
N THR A 98 7.89 17.97 9.05
CA THR A 98 7.93 16.60 9.58
C THR A 98 8.87 15.76 8.73
N ARG A 99 9.76 15.03 9.39
CA ARG A 99 10.66 14.06 8.77
C ARG A 99 10.40 12.69 9.35
N SER A 100 10.26 11.70 8.50
CA SER A 100 10.21 10.30 8.91
C SER A 100 11.24 9.48 8.15
N SER A 101 11.82 8.51 8.83
CA SER A 101 12.72 7.52 8.26
C SER A 101 12.27 6.15 8.74
N ARG A 102 12.28 5.18 7.84
CA ARG A 102 11.89 3.80 8.14
C ARG A 102 12.83 2.83 7.46
N VAL A 103 13.26 1.83 8.19
CA VAL A 103 13.95 0.65 7.66
C VAL A 103 13.05 -0.55 7.94
N SER A 104 12.91 -1.43 6.97
CA SER A 104 12.12 -2.65 7.09
C SER A 104 12.88 -3.83 6.53
N MET A 105 12.69 -4.99 7.13
CA MET A 105 13.19 -6.26 6.65
C MET A 105 12.13 -7.33 6.78
N GLY A 106 12.20 -8.30 5.90
CA GLY A 106 11.38 -9.50 5.95
C GLY A 106 12.18 -10.68 5.42
N PHE A 107 12.01 -11.83 6.04
CA PHE A 107 12.72 -13.04 5.67
C PHE A 107 11.79 -14.25 5.78
N ASN A 108 11.78 -15.07 4.77
CA ASN A 108 11.09 -16.34 4.78
C ASN A 108 12.12 -17.47 4.99
N PRO A 109 12.11 -18.11 6.18
CA PRO A 109 13.11 -19.12 6.49
C PRO A 109 12.93 -20.42 5.68
N LEU A 110 11.76 -20.66 5.09
CA LEU A 110 11.53 -21.87 4.29
C LEU A 110 12.04 -21.74 2.86
N THR A 111 11.92 -20.55 2.27
CA THR A 111 12.31 -20.30 0.88
C THR A 111 13.64 -19.58 0.73
N GLY A 112 14.21 -19.08 1.83
CA GLY A 112 15.40 -18.23 1.82
C GLY A 112 15.18 -16.82 1.25
N VAL A 113 13.95 -16.49 0.85
CA VAL A 113 13.64 -15.18 0.26
C VAL A 113 13.56 -14.13 1.35
N GLY A 114 14.42 -13.13 1.24
CA GLY A 114 14.45 -11.94 2.08
C GLY A 114 14.17 -10.68 1.28
N ASN A 115 13.68 -9.66 1.96
CA ASN A 115 13.58 -8.32 1.41
C ASN A 115 14.02 -7.31 2.46
N MET A 116 14.73 -6.29 2.02
CA MET A 116 15.11 -5.13 2.83
C MET A 116 14.61 -3.88 2.14
N GLY A 117 14.20 -2.90 2.94
CA GLY A 117 13.77 -1.61 2.44
C GLY A 117 14.15 -0.50 3.38
N ALA A 118 14.48 0.66 2.84
CA ALA A 118 14.66 1.89 3.57
C ALA A 118 13.86 3.00 2.90
N GLY A 119 13.22 3.83 3.70
CA GLY A 119 12.42 4.94 3.21
C GLY A 119 12.60 6.19 4.04
N THR A 120 12.48 7.33 3.39
CA THR A 120 12.45 8.64 4.03
C THR A 120 11.27 9.43 3.47
N ALA A 121 10.56 10.13 4.32
CA ALA A 121 9.55 11.10 3.90
C ALA A 121 9.80 12.44 4.59
N ARG A 122 9.53 13.51 3.88
CA ARG A 122 9.56 14.87 4.39
C ARG A 122 8.29 15.59 3.95
N THR A 123 7.61 16.17 4.91
CA THR A 123 6.41 16.97 4.68
C THR A 123 6.70 18.39 5.14
N TRP A 124 6.40 19.35 4.30
CA TRP A 124 6.52 20.78 4.59
C TRP A 124 5.15 21.43 4.55
N ILE A 125 4.85 22.26 5.53
CA ILE A 125 3.74 23.19 5.47
C ILE A 125 4.24 24.38 4.66
N VAL A 126 3.85 24.47 3.39
CA VAL A 126 4.25 25.56 2.48
C VAL A 126 3.44 26.81 2.76
N THR A 127 2.14 26.64 2.97
CA THR A 127 1.21 27.69 3.40
C THR A 127 0.21 27.09 4.40
N PRO A 128 -0.61 27.87 5.10
CA PRO A 128 -1.63 27.30 6.00
C PRO A 128 -2.61 26.33 5.34
N THR A 129 -2.68 26.36 4.01
CA THR A 129 -3.60 25.51 3.24
C THR A 129 -2.92 24.58 2.25
N VAL A 130 -1.58 24.61 2.17
CA VAL A 130 -0.83 23.81 1.19
C VAL A 130 0.33 23.08 1.86
N ASP A 131 0.35 21.76 1.72
CA ASP A 131 1.41 20.88 2.18
C ASP A 131 2.13 20.24 0.99
N ALA A 132 3.45 20.19 1.06
CA ALA A 132 4.30 19.47 0.12
C ALA A 132 4.93 18.26 0.82
N GLU A 133 4.92 17.12 0.17
CA GLU A 133 5.54 15.88 0.66
C GLU A 133 6.45 15.28 -0.41
N VAL A 134 7.63 14.85 0.00
CA VAL A 134 8.54 14.06 -0.83
C VAL A 134 8.88 12.79 -0.07
N GLN A 135 8.67 11.66 -0.72
CA GLN A 135 8.99 10.34 -0.20
C GLN A 135 9.97 9.63 -1.14
N ARG A 136 10.96 8.97 -0.55
CA ARG A 136 11.94 8.13 -1.26
C ARG A 136 12.02 6.78 -0.58
N ASN A 137 11.95 5.72 -1.37
CA ASN A 137 12.06 4.35 -0.87
C ASN A 137 13.05 3.58 -1.75
N ILE A 138 13.92 2.83 -1.11
CA ILE A 138 14.78 1.85 -1.75
C ILE A 138 14.39 0.47 -1.22
N ALA A 139 14.31 -0.52 -2.09
CA ALA A 139 14.03 -1.89 -1.72
C ALA A 139 14.90 -2.84 -2.52
N VAL A 140 15.37 -3.91 -1.86
CA VAL A 140 16.10 -5.00 -2.48
C VAL A 140 15.50 -6.32 -2.00
N GLN A 141 15.45 -7.30 -2.89
CA GLN A 141 15.06 -8.66 -2.59
C GLN A 141 16.23 -9.59 -2.85
N CYS A 142 16.50 -10.47 -1.89
CA CYS A 142 17.58 -11.45 -1.98
C CYS A 142 17.02 -12.85 -1.71
N ASN A 143 17.60 -13.87 -2.34
CA ASN A 143 17.45 -15.25 -1.93
C ASN A 143 18.77 -15.69 -1.29
N VAL A 144 18.75 -15.92 0.03
CA VAL A 144 19.95 -16.26 0.80
C VAL A 144 20.44 -17.68 0.43
N TYR A 145 19.52 -18.59 0.13
CA TYR A 145 19.89 -19.98 -0.23
C TYR A 145 20.53 -20.06 -1.60
N GLU A 146 20.07 -19.23 -2.54
CA GLU A 146 20.64 -19.13 -3.90
C GLU A 146 21.81 -18.14 -3.98
N LYS A 147 22.14 -17.47 -2.86
CA LYS A 147 23.19 -16.42 -2.79
C LYS A 147 23.02 -15.34 -3.86
N HIS A 148 21.79 -15.04 -4.21
CA HIS A 148 21.45 -14.08 -5.24
C HIS A 148 20.60 -12.93 -4.69
N CYS A 149 20.97 -11.70 -5.06
CA CYS A 149 20.18 -10.51 -4.79
C CYS A 149 19.72 -9.88 -6.10
N GLY A 150 18.46 -9.52 -6.15
CA GLY A 150 17.92 -8.73 -7.24
C GLY A 150 18.45 -7.29 -7.23
N ARG A 151 18.24 -6.58 -8.32
CA ARG A 151 18.63 -5.16 -8.42
C ARG A 151 17.80 -4.31 -7.43
N PRO A 152 18.44 -3.35 -6.74
CA PRO A 152 17.71 -2.40 -5.90
C PRO A 152 16.70 -1.60 -6.73
N LYS A 153 15.50 -1.43 -6.18
CA LYS A 153 14.45 -0.59 -6.76
C LYS A 153 14.33 0.68 -5.92
N LEU A 154 14.59 1.81 -6.52
CA LEU A 154 14.39 3.12 -5.92
C LEU A 154 13.08 3.71 -6.44
N THR A 155 12.19 4.09 -5.54
CA THR A 155 10.96 4.81 -5.89
C THR A 155 10.97 6.18 -5.20
N GLN A 156 10.56 7.19 -5.91
CA GLN A 156 10.42 8.53 -5.40
C GLN A 156 9.01 9.03 -5.72
N SER A 157 8.37 9.65 -4.75
CA SER A 157 7.08 10.32 -4.95
C SER A 157 7.14 11.74 -4.41
N ALA A 158 6.49 12.65 -5.12
CA ALA A 158 6.24 14.01 -4.67
C ALA A 158 4.73 14.24 -4.67
N ARG A 159 4.23 14.87 -3.61
CA ARG A 159 2.82 15.19 -3.45
C ARG A 159 2.69 16.65 -3.03
N LEU A 160 1.81 17.38 -3.69
CA LEU A 160 1.37 18.70 -3.27
C LEU A 160 -0.12 18.62 -2.94
N SER A 161 -0.49 18.96 -1.72
CA SER A 161 -1.86 18.81 -1.22
C SER A 161 -2.41 20.15 -0.77
N SER A 162 -3.62 20.50 -1.22
CA SER A 162 -4.37 21.64 -0.70
C SER A 162 -5.43 21.15 0.29
N THR A 163 -5.36 21.63 1.53
CA THR A 163 -6.34 21.33 2.57
C THR A 163 -7.66 22.08 2.33
N ALA A 164 -7.64 23.25 1.71
CA ALA A 164 -8.81 24.04 1.38
C ALA A 164 -9.69 23.36 0.33
N THR A 165 -9.11 22.90 -0.77
CA THR A 165 -9.84 22.23 -1.85
C THR A 165 -9.87 20.70 -1.70
N ARG A 166 -9.09 20.15 -0.74
CA ARG A 166 -8.89 18.70 -0.56
C ARG A 166 -8.40 18.00 -1.82
N THR A 167 -7.63 18.73 -2.64
CA THR A 167 -7.03 18.25 -3.87
C THR A 167 -5.55 17.98 -3.66
N SER A 168 -5.01 16.92 -4.26
CA SER A 168 -3.58 16.63 -4.25
C SER A 168 -3.10 16.32 -5.65
N ILE A 169 -1.92 16.80 -6.00
CA ILE A 169 -1.17 16.40 -7.19
C ILE A 169 -0.09 15.42 -6.73
N VAL A 170 0.04 14.31 -7.42
CA VAL A 170 1.00 13.25 -7.10
C VAL A 170 1.84 12.96 -8.34
N VAL A 171 3.14 12.88 -8.13
CA VAL A 171 4.12 12.53 -9.15
C VAL A 171 4.95 11.37 -8.61
N ASP A 172 4.97 10.25 -9.30
CA ASP A 172 5.75 9.09 -8.93
C ASP A 172 6.79 8.79 -10.01
N SER A 173 8.01 8.48 -9.59
CA SER A 173 9.08 8.01 -10.45
C SER A 173 9.72 6.77 -9.87
N ARG A 174 10.20 5.88 -10.74
CA ARG A 174 10.91 4.66 -10.37
C ARG A 174 12.27 4.65 -11.06
N LEU A 175 13.32 4.44 -10.28
CA LEU A 175 14.68 4.23 -10.76
C LEU A 175 14.99 2.74 -10.66
N SER A 176 15.23 2.08 -11.76
CA SER A 176 15.77 0.72 -11.82
C SER A 176 17.13 0.77 -12.51
N GLY A 177 18.07 -0.07 -12.12
CA GLY A 177 19.50 0.03 -12.42
C GLY A 177 19.97 0.02 -13.88
N GLU A 178 19.11 0.25 -14.87
CA GLU A 178 19.47 0.26 -16.30
C GLU A 178 19.30 1.64 -16.97
N GLY A 179 19.15 2.71 -16.21
CA GLY A 179 19.04 4.04 -16.78
C GLY A 179 18.01 4.90 -16.08
N LEU A 180 17.96 6.14 -16.48
CA LEU A 180 16.98 7.12 -16.05
C LEU A 180 15.58 6.53 -16.24
N SER A 181 15.02 6.08 -15.18
CA SER A 181 13.63 5.67 -15.19
C SER A 181 12.80 6.90 -15.44
N GLY A 182 11.92 6.73 -16.34
CA GLY A 182 10.93 7.74 -16.64
C GLY A 182 10.05 8.04 -15.44
N LEU A 183 9.29 9.06 -15.61
CA LEU A 183 8.16 9.41 -14.80
C LEU A 183 7.12 8.28 -14.89
N ASP A 184 6.90 7.56 -13.79
CA ASP A 184 5.97 6.42 -13.76
C ASP A 184 4.51 6.87 -13.79
N ARG A 185 4.21 7.94 -13.04
CA ARG A 185 2.83 8.40 -12.90
C ARG A 185 2.76 9.88 -12.55
N ILE A 186 1.82 10.58 -13.18
CA ILE A 186 1.33 11.89 -12.76
C ILE A 186 -0.16 11.76 -12.52
N GLY A 187 -0.65 12.24 -11.40
CA GLY A 187 -2.06 12.14 -11.08
C GLY A 187 -2.56 13.29 -10.21
N VAL A 188 -3.86 13.47 -10.26
CA VAL A 188 -4.60 14.38 -9.38
C VAL A 188 -5.60 13.55 -8.58
N GLU A 189 -5.66 13.80 -7.31
CA GLU A 189 -6.59 13.15 -6.39
C GLU A 189 -7.42 14.21 -5.68
N GLN A 190 -8.72 14.00 -5.59
CA GLN A 190 -9.63 14.90 -4.87
C GLN A 190 -10.48 14.10 -3.90
N ARG A 191 -10.67 14.65 -2.69
CA ARG A 191 -11.48 14.03 -1.64
C ARG A 191 -12.77 14.82 -1.42
N PHE A 192 -13.90 14.11 -1.48
CA PHE A 192 -15.23 14.59 -1.17
C PHE A 192 -15.79 13.80 0.02
N GLY A 193 -15.58 14.29 1.24
CA GLY A 193 -15.95 13.53 2.43
C GLY A 193 -15.26 12.16 2.48
N ASN A 194 -16.05 11.09 2.40
CA ASN A 194 -15.57 9.70 2.41
C ASN A 194 -15.21 9.17 1.01
N LEU A 195 -15.48 9.95 -0.04
CA LEU A 195 -15.18 9.59 -1.42
C LEU A 195 -13.84 10.19 -1.83
N LYS A 196 -12.97 9.37 -2.45
CA LYS A 196 -11.72 9.80 -3.05
C LYS A 196 -11.75 9.48 -4.54
N LEU A 197 -11.68 10.51 -5.36
CA LEU A 197 -11.53 10.42 -6.82
C LEU A 197 -10.07 10.63 -7.17
N GLY A 198 -9.56 9.86 -8.12
CA GLY A 198 -8.22 10.04 -8.67
C GLY A 198 -8.23 9.87 -10.18
N ALA A 199 -7.51 10.73 -10.87
CA ALA A 199 -7.18 10.59 -12.28
C ALA A 199 -5.66 10.66 -12.42
N ALA A 200 -5.08 9.74 -13.18
CA ALA A 200 -3.64 9.68 -13.38
C ALA A 200 -3.30 9.23 -14.80
N VAL A 201 -2.15 9.66 -15.28
CA VAL A 201 -1.49 9.11 -16.46
C VAL A 201 -0.30 8.27 -15.96
N VAL A 202 -0.28 7.02 -16.34
CA VAL A 202 0.78 6.06 -16.04
C VAL A 202 1.66 5.95 -17.28
N ASP A 203 2.98 5.83 -17.07
CA ASP A 203 4.00 5.78 -18.12
C ASP A 203 3.89 6.92 -19.16
N PRO A 204 3.78 8.21 -18.71
CA PRO A 204 3.44 9.32 -19.59
C PRO A 204 4.45 9.58 -20.72
N LEU A 205 5.70 9.08 -20.58
CA LEU A 205 6.77 9.29 -21.55
C LEU A 205 6.94 8.14 -22.55
N LEU A 206 6.57 6.90 -22.19
CA LEU A 206 6.81 5.72 -23.02
C LEU A 206 5.52 5.17 -23.64
N ALA A 207 4.51 4.91 -22.81
CA ALA A 207 3.23 4.34 -23.23
C ALA A 207 2.10 4.89 -22.34
N PRO A 208 1.61 6.11 -22.59
CA PRO A 208 0.67 6.78 -21.71
C PRO A 208 -0.64 5.99 -21.60
N ARG A 209 -1.02 5.70 -20.36
CA ARG A 209 -2.28 5.02 -20.01
C ARG A 209 -3.03 5.84 -18.99
N SER A 210 -4.30 6.12 -19.24
CA SER A 210 -5.15 6.82 -18.29
C SER A 210 -5.68 5.85 -17.24
N LEU A 211 -5.64 6.24 -15.98
CA LEU A 211 -6.15 5.50 -14.84
C LEU A 211 -7.11 6.39 -14.04
N ILE A 212 -8.35 5.96 -13.90
CA ILE A 212 -9.32 6.61 -13.02
C ILE A 212 -9.57 5.69 -11.83
N THR A 213 -9.48 6.23 -10.63
CA THR A 213 -9.70 5.50 -9.38
C THR A 213 -10.82 6.14 -8.58
N LEU A 214 -11.72 5.32 -8.06
CA LEU A 214 -12.77 5.71 -7.14
C LEU A 214 -12.62 4.87 -5.88
N ARG A 215 -12.48 5.52 -4.72
CA ARG A 215 -12.41 4.84 -3.42
C ARG A 215 -13.44 5.46 -2.49
N TYR A 216 -14.26 4.61 -1.90
CA TYR A 216 -15.23 5.01 -0.88
C TYR A 216 -14.86 4.34 0.45
N GLY A 217 -14.69 5.13 1.51
CA GLY A 217 -14.36 4.64 2.85
C GLY A 217 -15.59 4.76 3.76
N LEU A 218 -16.09 3.64 4.27
CA LEU A 218 -17.06 3.61 5.36
C LEU A 218 -16.25 3.62 6.68
N LYS A 219 -16.55 4.57 7.55
CA LYS A 219 -16.14 4.53 8.96
C LYS A 219 -17.32 4.00 9.75
N TRP A 220 -17.11 2.90 10.40
CA TRP A 220 -18.05 2.31 11.38
C TRP A 220 -17.77 2.89 12.76
#